data_3c038fe1c8c2f92c75a3e8f110039745
#
_entry.id   3c038fe1c8c2f92c75a3e8f110039745
#
_cell.length_a   1.000
_cell.length_b   1.000
_cell.length_c   1.000
_cell.angle_alpha   90.00
_cell.angle_beta   90.00
_cell.angle_gamma   90.00
#
_symmetry.space_group_name_H-M   'P 1'
#
loop_
_entity.id
_entity.type
_entity.pdbx_description
1 polymer ?
#
loop_
_entity_poly.entity_id
_entity_poly.type
_entity_poly.pdbx_seq_one_letter_code
_entity_poly.pdbx_strand_id
1 'polypeptide(L)'
;KYFNFISKKLDACNILKWMEGNKQFLTNWHERYNIEVFKLAINNDIPIIDITSKFLEIKNYSELLCNDGIHPNEKGHSIISEAIKEHIEKRKIKLVC
;
A
#
# COMPACT_ATOMS: atom_id res chain seq x y z
N LYS A 1 -3.04 -3.96 -12.33
CA LYS A 1 -1.77 -3.43 -12.88
C LYS A 1 -0.63 -4.44 -12.77
N TYR A 2 -0.47 -5.07 -11.60
CA TYR A 2 0.54 -6.13 -11.41
C TYR A 2 0.32 -7.30 -12.37
N PHE A 3 -0.91 -7.81 -12.47
CA PHE A 3 -1.22 -8.92 -13.35
C PHE A 3 -0.87 -8.60 -14.81
N ASN A 4 -1.23 -7.41 -15.28
CA ASN A 4 -0.93 -6.97 -16.64
C ASN A 4 0.57 -6.83 -16.88
N PHE A 5 1.32 -6.37 -15.89
CA PHE A 5 2.76 -6.24 -15.96
C PHE A 5 3.44 -7.61 -16.03
N ILE A 6 3.11 -8.51 -15.11
CA ILE A 6 3.78 -9.82 -15.01
C ILE A 6 3.39 -10.75 -16.16
N SER A 7 2.17 -10.65 -16.69
CA SER A 7 1.70 -11.49 -17.78
C SER A 7 2.39 -11.19 -19.12
N LYS A 8 3.04 -10.05 -19.25
CA LYS A 8 3.87 -9.71 -20.39
C LYS A 8 5.22 -10.43 -20.37
N LYS A 9 5.67 -10.85 -19.18
CA LYS A 9 6.98 -11.48 -18.96
C LYS A 9 6.91 -12.98 -18.79
N LEU A 10 5.77 -13.48 -18.30
CA LEU A 10 5.55 -14.88 -17.98
C LEU A 10 4.25 -15.35 -18.62
N ASP A 11 4.03 -16.66 -18.64
CA ASP A 11 2.81 -17.24 -19.17
C ASP A 11 1.60 -16.82 -18.34
N ALA A 12 0.68 -16.07 -18.96
CA ALA A 12 -0.51 -15.56 -18.30
C ALA A 12 -1.39 -16.65 -17.69
N CYS A 13 -1.51 -17.80 -18.35
CA CYS A 13 -2.32 -18.90 -17.85
C CYS A 13 -1.73 -19.49 -16.57
N ASN A 14 -0.42 -19.67 -16.52
CA ASN A 14 0.27 -20.16 -15.33
C ASN A 14 0.20 -19.18 -14.18
N ILE A 15 0.34 -17.87 -14.46
CA ILE A 15 0.22 -16.82 -13.45
C ILE A 15 -1.18 -16.82 -12.85
N LEU A 16 -2.20 -16.85 -13.69
CA LEU A 16 -3.59 -16.85 -13.24
C LEU A 16 -3.91 -18.10 -12.40
N LYS A 17 -3.35 -19.23 -12.78
CA LYS A 17 -3.48 -20.49 -12.03
C LYS A 17 -2.82 -20.35 -10.66
N TRP A 18 -1.61 -19.78 -10.60
CA TRP A 18 -0.92 -19.49 -9.35
C TRP A 18 -1.73 -18.56 -8.45
N MET A 19 -2.43 -17.59 -9.05
CA MET A 19 -3.29 -16.64 -8.35
C MET A 19 -4.70 -17.21 -8.07
N GLU A 20 -4.91 -18.52 -8.23
CA GLU A 20 -6.20 -19.18 -8.01
C GLU A 20 -7.34 -18.59 -8.85
N GLY A 21 -7.02 -18.14 -10.08
CA GLY A 21 -7.97 -17.54 -11.00
C GLY A 21 -8.36 -16.11 -10.66
N ASN A 22 -7.73 -15.49 -9.67
CA ASN A 22 -8.08 -14.15 -9.20
C ASN A 22 -6.97 -13.14 -9.50
N LYS A 23 -7.24 -12.22 -10.42
CA LYS A 23 -6.31 -11.14 -10.78
C LYS A 23 -6.03 -10.18 -9.62
N GLN A 24 -6.86 -10.16 -8.60
CA GLN A 24 -6.71 -9.34 -7.39
C GLN A 24 -6.02 -10.09 -6.25
N PHE A 25 -5.48 -11.27 -6.51
CA PHE A 25 -4.88 -12.14 -5.50
C PHE A 25 -3.81 -11.41 -4.66
N LEU A 26 -2.87 -10.75 -5.33
CA LEU A 26 -1.79 -10.03 -4.64
C LEU A 26 -2.32 -8.87 -3.80
N THR A 27 -3.28 -8.11 -4.34
CA THR A 27 -3.92 -7.01 -3.61
C THR A 27 -4.63 -7.51 -2.37
N ASN A 28 -5.37 -8.62 -2.47
CA ASN A 28 -6.08 -9.20 -1.33
C ASN A 28 -5.11 -9.68 -0.24
N TRP A 29 -4.00 -10.30 -0.63
CA TRP A 29 -2.96 -10.70 0.31
C TRP A 29 -2.34 -9.50 1.02
N HIS A 30 -2.05 -8.44 0.27
CA HIS A 30 -1.49 -7.21 0.82
C HIS A 30 -2.43 -6.58 1.84
N GLU A 31 -3.73 -6.56 1.56
CA GLU A 31 -4.73 -6.06 2.49
C GLU A 31 -4.80 -6.88 3.77
N ARG A 32 -4.69 -8.20 3.68
CA ARG A 32 -4.64 -9.08 4.86
C ARG A 32 -3.45 -8.75 5.76
N TYR A 33 -2.27 -8.54 5.16
CA TYR A 33 -1.09 -8.13 5.92
C TYR A 33 -1.28 -6.76 6.59
N ASN A 34 -1.88 -5.81 5.90
CA ASN A 34 -2.19 -4.50 6.46
C ASN A 34 -3.09 -4.62 7.69
N ILE A 35 -4.12 -5.44 7.62
CA ILE A 35 -5.02 -5.67 8.76
C ILE A 35 -4.26 -6.23 9.97
N GLU A 36 -3.36 -7.18 9.75
CA GLU A 36 -2.55 -7.75 10.84
C GLU A 36 -1.60 -6.71 11.45
N VAL A 37 -1.00 -5.85 10.63
CA VAL A 37 -0.15 -4.75 11.11
C VAL A 37 -0.98 -3.78 11.99
N PHE A 38 -2.18 -3.42 11.57
CA PHE A 38 -3.07 -2.57 12.36
C PHE A 38 -3.43 -3.22 13.70
N LYS A 39 -3.75 -4.50 13.71
CA LYS A 39 -4.06 -5.24 14.94
C LYS A 39 -2.89 -5.25 15.90
N LEU A 40 -1.69 -5.50 15.40
CA LEU A 40 -0.47 -5.49 16.22
C LEU A 40 -0.22 -4.11 16.82
N ALA A 41 -0.39 -3.06 16.05
CA ALA A 41 -0.19 -1.69 16.51
C ALA A 41 -1.19 -1.34 17.63
N ILE A 42 -2.47 -1.65 17.44
CA ILE A 42 -3.51 -1.40 18.43
C ILE A 42 -3.25 -2.19 19.72
N ASN A 43 -2.92 -3.47 19.60
CA ASN A 43 -2.72 -4.35 20.77
C ASN A 43 -1.46 -4.00 21.58
N ASN A 44 -0.51 -3.31 20.98
CA ASN A 44 0.77 -2.96 21.63
C ASN A 44 0.95 -1.46 21.83
N ASP A 45 -0.10 -0.66 21.63
CA ASP A 45 -0.08 0.80 21.76
C ASP A 45 1.04 1.46 20.92
N ILE A 46 1.25 0.94 19.72
CA ILE A 46 2.25 1.48 18.79
C ILE A 46 1.55 2.46 17.84
N PRO A 47 2.04 3.70 17.72
CA PRO A 47 1.49 4.64 16.75
C PRO A 47 1.63 4.10 15.33
N ILE A 48 0.61 4.32 14.50
CA ILE A 48 0.59 3.87 13.13
C ILE A 48 0.32 5.03 12.18
N ILE A 49 0.98 5.01 11.03
CA ILE A 49 0.73 5.97 9.95
C ILE A 49 -0.04 5.24 8.85
N ASP A 50 -1.28 5.65 8.61
CA ASP A 50 -2.18 5.00 7.67
C ASP A 50 -1.91 5.48 6.24
N ILE A 51 -0.92 4.87 5.59
CA ILE A 51 -0.56 5.16 4.19
C ILE A 51 -1.63 4.62 3.24
N THR A 52 -2.21 3.48 3.56
CA THR A 52 -3.23 2.84 2.73
C THR A 52 -4.42 3.77 2.49
N SER A 53 -4.94 4.40 3.55
CA SER A 53 -6.05 5.34 3.42
C SER A 53 -5.69 6.53 2.56
N LYS A 54 -4.46 7.06 2.67
CA LYS A 54 -3.99 8.17 1.85
C LYS A 54 -4.00 7.83 0.36
N PHE A 55 -3.57 6.62 0.00
CA PHE A 55 -3.60 6.16 -1.38
C PHE A 55 -5.03 5.96 -1.87
N LEU A 56 -5.89 5.37 -1.07
CA LEU A 56 -7.28 5.08 -1.44
C LEU A 56 -8.15 6.33 -1.58
N GLU A 57 -7.77 7.44 -0.95
CA GLU A 57 -8.43 8.73 -1.14
C GLU A 57 -8.24 9.28 -2.55
N ILE A 58 -7.18 8.86 -3.24
CA ILE A 58 -6.91 9.25 -4.61
C ILE A 58 -7.75 8.40 -5.55
N LYS A 59 -8.59 9.05 -6.36
CA LYS A 59 -9.54 8.36 -7.27
C LYS A 59 -8.84 7.34 -8.17
N ASN A 60 -7.65 7.63 -8.60
CA ASN A 60 -6.88 6.80 -9.53
C ASN A 60 -5.53 6.42 -8.90
N TYR A 61 -5.60 5.73 -7.77
CA TYR A 61 -4.40 5.42 -6.97
C TYR A 61 -3.34 4.61 -7.76
N SER A 62 -3.72 3.92 -8.83
CA SER A 62 -2.75 3.20 -9.66
C SER A 62 -1.73 4.13 -10.32
N GLU A 63 -2.04 5.42 -10.46
CA GLU A 63 -1.10 6.44 -10.94
C GLU A 63 0.02 6.74 -9.93
N LEU A 64 -0.15 6.32 -8.68
CA LEU A 64 0.85 6.47 -7.63
C LEU A 64 1.86 5.31 -7.62
N LEU A 65 1.65 4.32 -8.47
CA LEU A 65 2.47 3.11 -8.54
C LEU A 65 3.27 3.08 -9.84
N CYS A 66 4.43 2.44 -9.78
CA CYS A 66 5.23 2.12 -10.96
C CYS A 66 4.46 1.18 -11.88
N ASN A 67 5.02 0.90 -13.06
CA ASN A 67 4.39 0.05 -14.07
C ASN A 67 4.14 -1.38 -13.59
N ASP A 68 4.90 -1.85 -12.60
CA ASP A 68 4.71 -3.17 -12.00
C ASP A 68 3.44 -3.27 -11.15
N GLY A 69 2.84 -2.14 -10.79
CA GLY A 69 1.63 -2.09 -9.96
C GLY A 69 1.86 -2.42 -8.49
N ILE A 70 3.12 -2.46 -8.04
CA ILE A 70 3.51 -2.84 -6.68
C ILE A 70 4.24 -1.69 -5.97
N HIS A 71 5.28 -1.16 -6.61
CA HIS A 71 6.14 -0.16 -6.01
C HIS A 71 5.59 1.25 -6.21
N PRO A 72 5.62 2.12 -5.18
CA PRO A 72 5.25 3.54 -5.36
C PRO A 72 6.19 4.23 -6.34
N ASN A 73 5.63 5.10 -7.18
CA ASN A 73 6.42 6.00 -8.02
C ASN A 73 6.74 7.30 -7.27
N GLU A 74 7.27 8.32 -7.96
CA GLU A 74 7.58 9.62 -7.34
C GLU A 74 6.39 10.25 -6.64
N LYS A 75 5.21 10.22 -7.26
CA LYS A 75 3.98 10.75 -6.67
C LYS A 75 3.57 9.96 -5.43
N GLY A 76 3.66 8.62 -5.49
CA GLY A 76 3.40 7.75 -4.36
C GLY A 76 4.35 8.02 -3.20
N HIS A 77 5.63 8.15 -3.48
CA HIS A 77 6.62 8.50 -2.46
C HIS A 77 6.37 9.87 -1.83
N SER A 78 5.92 10.85 -2.61
CA SER A 78 5.54 12.17 -2.07
C SER A 78 4.40 12.07 -1.07
N ILE A 79 3.39 11.27 -1.36
CA ILE A 79 2.25 11.06 -0.45
C ILE A 79 2.71 10.39 0.84
N ILE A 80 3.57 9.38 0.75
CA ILE A 80 4.14 8.70 1.92
C ILE A 80 4.95 9.69 2.76
N SER A 81 5.81 10.48 2.13
CA SER A 81 6.63 11.49 2.78
C SER A 81 5.78 12.53 3.53
N GLU A 82 4.72 13.04 2.90
CA GLU A 82 3.81 14.00 3.52
C GLU A 82 3.08 13.38 4.73
N ALA A 83 2.64 12.12 4.62
CA ALA A 83 1.97 11.44 5.72
C ALA A 83 2.89 11.28 6.93
N ILE A 84 4.15 10.93 6.71
CA ILE A 84 5.16 10.81 7.77
C ILE A 84 5.44 12.17 8.39
N LYS A 85 5.60 13.20 7.59
CA LYS A 85 5.84 14.56 8.05
C LYS A 85 4.69 15.06 8.94
N GLU A 86 3.45 14.89 8.51
CA GLU A 86 2.26 15.26 9.29
C GLU A 86 2.24 14.54 10.63
N HIS A 87 2.57 13.27 10.66
CA HIS A 87 2.61 12.48 11.89
C HIS A 87 3.66 13.00 12.86
N ILE A 88 4.86 13.32 12.37
CA ILE A 88 5.96 13.86 13.18
C ILE A 88 5.57 15.22 13.74
N GLU A 89 5.00 16.09 12.94
CA GLU A 89 4.56 17.43 13.38
C GLU A 89 3.48 17.35 14.47
N LYS A 90 2.51 16.46 14.34
CA LYS A 90 1.50 16.23 15.35
C LYS A 90 2.10 15.72 16.67
N ARG A 91 3.10 14.86 16.61
CA ARG A 91 3.78 14.38 17.82
C ARG A 91 4.59 15.49 18.49
N LYS A 92 5.26 16.35 17.73
CA LYS A 92 5.98 17.50 18.27
C LYS A 92 5.04 18.44 19.03
N ILE A 93 3.87 18.72 18.47
CA ILE A 93 2.85 19.55 19.11
C ILE A 93 2.41 18.92 20.43
N LYS A 94 2.18 17.60 20.47
CA LYS A 94 1.81 16.88 21.68
C LYS A 94 2.93 16.89 22.75
N LEU A 95 4.18 16.87 22.32
CA LEU A 95 5.32 16.87 23.25
C LEU A 95 5.58 18.26 23.85
N VAL A 96 5.20 19.31 23.15
CA VAL A 96 5.37 20.70 23.60
C VAL A 96 4.24 21.17 24.50
N CYS A 97 3.09 20.55 24.33
CA CYS A 97 1.92 20.79 25.18
C CYS A 97 1.90 19.85 26.38
#